data_4539237286b0a5825b703a383c22fa67
#
_entry.id   4539237286b0a5825b703a383c22fa67
#
_cell.length_a   1.000
_cell.length_b   1.000
_cell.length_c   1.000
_cell.angle_alpha   90.00
_cell.angle_beta   90.00
_cell.angle_gamma   90.00
#
_symmetry.space_group_name_H-M   'P 1'
#
loop_
_entity.id
_entity.type
_entity.pdbx_description
1 polymer ?
#
loop_
_entity_poly.entity_id
_entity_poly.type
_entity_poly.pdbx_seq_one_letter_code
_entity_poly.pdbx_strand_id
1 'polypeptide(L)'
;FKKVLKKLDEIKKDIIAITGDYINDKCKNKSKMLAFGKELLKRAPVFYITGNHERRLENFDELMKELADIGFHVLLNQTAQITIHSSLITFLGLDEDQADFKDYKARKNGTFQYKDMKPYFDELDKLGGFKIVLSHFPENFEKVEENNYSQYDFDLQLSGHAHGGQFILPFIGPVYSPGQGLFPKYAKGSFGERPQLIVSRGLGNAEIPLRLFNHPEINVVY
;
A
#
# COMPACT_ATOMS: atom_id res chain seq x y z
N PHE A 1 -18.30 1.39 4.31
CA PHE A 1 -17.84 2.74 3.90
C PHE A 1 -18.30 3.85 4.85
N LYS A 2 -19.58 3.91 5.29
CA LYS A 2 -20.08 4.99 6.17
C LYS A 2 -19.23 5.18 7.44
N LYS A 3 -18.83 4.09 8.12
CA LYS A 3 -17.98 4.17 9.32
C LYS A 3 -16.58 4.75 9.02
N VAL A 4 -16.00 4.39 7.87
CA VAL A 4 -14.69 4.90 7.42
C VAL A 4 -14.79 6.39 7.14
N LEU A 5 -15.79 6.82 6.35
CA LEU A 5 -16.01 8.23 6.04
C LEU A 5 -16.22 9.06 7.31
N LYS A 6 -17.04 8.56 8.25
CA LYS A 6 -17.24 9.23 9.55
C LYS A 6 -15.91 9.40 10.30
N LYS A 7 -15.07 8.34 10.33
CA LYS A 7 -13.75 8.44 10.97
C LYS A 7 -12.83 9.44 10.27
N LEU A 8 -12.84 9.46 8.95
CA LEU A 8 -12.09 10.45 8.18
C LEU A 8 -12.59 11.88 8.46
N ASP A 9 -13.88 12.09 8.68
CA ASP A 9 -14.42 13.40 9.01
C ASP A 9 -13.96 13.91 10.39
N GLU A 10 -13.61 13.01 11.31
CA GLU A 10 -13.08 13.32 12.64
C GLU A 10 -11.56 13.64 12.63
N ILE A 11 -10.84 13.38 11.53
CA ILE A 11 -9.39 13.53 11.41
C ILE A 11 -9.08 14.73 10.51
N LYS A 12 -8.23 15.65 10.99
CA LYS A 12 -7.60 16.65 10.10
C LYS A 12 -6.65 15.90 9.17
N LYS A 13 -6.77 16.15 7.88
CA LYS A 13 -5.99 15.46 6.86
C LYS A 13 -5.77 16.35 5.66
N ASP A 14 -4.60 16.31 5.10
CA ASP A 14 -4.23 17.05 3.90
C ASP A 14 -4.15 16.12 2.68
N ILE A 15 -3.89 14.84 2.91
CA ILE A 15 -3.74 13.80 1.88
C ILE A 15 -4.36 12.50 2.37
N ILE A 16 -4.85 11.69 1.45
CA ILE A 16 -5.23 10.28 1.68
C ILE A 16 -4.33 9.42 0.80
N ALA A 17 -3.57 8.51 1.42
CA ALA A 17 -2.78 7.50 0.72
C ALA A 17 -3.47 6.13 0.80
N ILE A 18 -3.60 5.46 -0.35
CA ILE A 18 -4.14 4.10 -0.46
C ILE A 18 -3.04 3.20 -1.02
N THR A 19 -2.61 2.27 -0.20
CA THR A 19 -1.45 1.40 -0.46
C THR A 19 -1.83 0.06 -1.09
N GLY A 20 -2.76 0.08 -2.05
CA GLY A 20 -3.20 -1.09 -2.80
C GLY A 20 -4.34 -1.87 -2.15
N ASP A 21 -4.81 -2.88 -2.87
CA ASP A 21 -5.95 -3.73 -2.48
C ASP A 21 -7.22 -2.94 -2.13
N TYR A 22 -7.43 -1.83 -2.86
CA TYR A 22 -8.63 -1.02 -2.75
C TYR A 22 -9.85 -1.75 -3.28
N ILE A 23 -9.66 -2.55 -4.36
CA ILE A 23 -10.68 -3.39 -4.95
C ILE A 23 -10.21 -4.84 -4.90
N ASN A 24 -10.98 -5.69 -4.22
CA ASN A 24 -10.73 -7.12 -4.20
C ASN A 24 -11.08 -7.74 -5.58
N ASP A 25 -10.28 -8.68 -6.07
CA ASP A 25 -10.46 -9.42 -7.32
C ASP A 25 -11.82 -10.15 -7.41
N LYS A 26 -12.44 -10.46 -6.27
CA LYS A 26 -13.80 -11.03 -6.17
C LYS A 26 -14.91 -9.98 -6.04
N CYS A 27 -14.58 -8.69 -6.17
CA CYS A 27 -15.53 -7.60 -5.98
C CYS A 27 -16.57 -7.56 -7.12
N LYS A 28 -17.82 -7.87 -6.78
CA LYS A 28 -18.95 -7.85 -7.73
C LYS A 28 -19.52 -6.46 -7.99
N ASN A 29 -19.09 -5.44 -7.26
CA ASN A 29 -19.73 -4.11 -7.33
C ASN A 29 -18.67 -2.99 -7.40
N LYS A 30 -18.01 -2.90 -8.55
CA LYS A 30 -17.03 -1.85 -8.87
C LYS A 30 -17.61 -0.43 -8.69
N SER A 31 -18.87 -0.22 -9.08
CA SER A 31 -19.54 1.08 -8.97
C SER A 31 -19.58 1.61 -7.53
N LYS A 32 -19.73 0.72 -6.53
CA LYS A 32 -19.68 1.13 -5.11
C LYS A 32 -18.29 1.57 -4.68
N MET A 33 -17.24 0.97 -5.23
CA MET A 33 -15.86 1.35 -4.94
C MET A 33 -15.54 2.70 -5.56
N LEU A 34 -15.95 2.94 -6.80
CA LEU A 34 -15.80 4.24 -7.46
C LEU A 34 -16.60 5.34 -6.72
N ALA A 35 -17.82 5.04 -6.29
CA ALA A 35 -18.62 5.97 -5.48
C ALA A 35 -17.93 6.28 -4.14
N PHE A 36 -17.33 5.30 -3.49
CA PHE A 36 -16.55 5.51 -2.27
C PHE A 36 -15.29 6.35 -2.56
N GLY A 37 -14.61 6.12 -3.68
CA GLY A 37 -13.48 6.95 -4.11
C GLY A 37 -13.85 8.42 -4.28
N LYS A 38 -14.99 8.71 -4.91
CA LYS A 38 -15.51 10.07 -5.02
C LYS A 38 -15.78 10.73 -3.66
N GLU A 39 -16.23 9.95 -2.67
CA GLU A 39 -16.42 10.45 -1.31
C GLU A 39 -15.08 10.73 -0.59
N LEU A 40 -14.03 9.95 -0.88
CA LEU A 40 -12.68 10.23 -0.37
C LEU A 40 -12.14 11.55 -0.93
N LEU A 41 -12.26 11.76 -2.24
CA LEU A 41 -11.81 12.95 -2.96
C LEU A 41 -12.46 14.26 -2.48
N LYS A 42 -13.69 14.20 -1.94
CA LYS A 42 -14.32 15.37 -1.30
C LYS A 42 -13.60 15.79 -0.01
N ARG A 43 -12.73 14.96 0.54
CA ARG A 43 -12.08 15.15 1.85
C ARG A 43 -10.63 15.54 1.75
N ALA A 44 -9.89 14.97 0.78
CA ALA A 44 -8.50 15.31 0.48
C ALA A 44 -8.09 14.69 -0.87
N PRO A 45 -7.01 15.18 -1.51
CA PRO A 45 -6.36 14.50 -2.63
C PRO A 45 -6.03 13.04 -2.26
N VAL A 46 -6.26 12.12 -3.20
CA VAL A 46 -6.03 10.69 -3.01
C VAL A 46 -4.86 10.24 -3.86
N PHE A 47 -3.81 9.74 -3.23
CA PHE A 47 -2.68 9.06 -3.87
C PHE A 47 -2.87 7.56 -3.73
N TYR A 48 -2.77 6.85 -4.83
CA TYR A 48 -3.11 5.45 -4.92
C TYR A 48 -2.05 4.65 -5.67
N ILE A 49 -1.74 3.47 -5.15
CA ILE A 49 -1.01 2.43 -5.85
C ILE A 49 -1.83 1.14 -5.92
N THR A 50 -1.42 0.23 -6.77
CA THR A 50 -2.02 -1.11 -6.88
C THR A 50 -1.55 -2.05 -5.78
N GLY A 51 -2.39 -3.03 -5.46
CA GLY A 51 -2.03 -4.23 -4.72
C GLY A 51 -2.14 -5.47 -5.61
N ASN A 52 -1.93 -6.64 -5.00
CA ASN A 52 -2.00 -7.90 -5.73
C ASN A 52 -3.43 -8.28 -6.15
N HIS A 53 -4.46 -7.75 -5.51
CA HIS A 53 -5.84 -8.02 -5.92
C HIS A 53 -6.21 -7.29 -7.20
N GLU A 54 -5.84 -6.03 -7.36
CA GLU A 54 -6.10 -5.31 -8.61
C GLU A 54 -5.36 -5.94 -9.78
N ARG A 55 -4.11 -6.39 -9.57
CA ARG A 55 -3.30 -7.01 -10.62
C ARG A 55 -3.86 -8.32 -11.16
N ARG A 56 -4.77 -8.98 -10.43
CA ARG A 56 -5.47 -10.19 -10.88
C ARG A 56 -6.73 -9.91 -11.69
N LEU A 57 -7.15 -8.66 -11.79
CA LEU A 57 -8.36 -8.30 -12.52
C LEU A 57 -8.11 -8.35 -14.03
N GLU A 58 -9.02 -8.98 -14.78
CA GLU A 58 -8.98 -9.01 -16.24
C GLU A 58 -9.10 -7.61 -16.85
N ASN A 59 -9.83 -6.71 -16.18
CA ASN A 59 -10.06 -5.34 -16.63
C ASN A 59 -9.19 -4.32 -15.84
N PHE A 60 -7.96 -4.69 -15.51
CA PHE A 60 -7.03 -3.87 -14.75
C PHE A 60 -6.84 -2.45 -15.32
N ASP A 61 -6.50 -2.35 -16.61
CA ASP A 61 -6.22 -1.05 -17.25
C ASP A 61 -7.46 -0.15 -17.27
N GLU A 62 -8.65 -0.73 -17.51
CA GLU A 62 -9.90 0.01 -17.42
C GLU A 62 -10.14 0.56 -16.02
N LEU A 63 -9.90 -0.25 -14.98
CA LEU A 63 -10.05 0.17 -13.60
C LEU A 63 -9.09 1.31 -13.24
N MET A 64 -7.81 1.20 -13.64
CA MET A 64 -6.83 2.25 -13.38
C MET A 64 -7.24 3.57 -14.04
N LYS A 65 -7.73 3.49 -15.29
CA LYS A 65 -8.27 4.65 -15.99
C LYS A 65 -9.48 5.24 -15.26
N GLU A 66 -10.44 4.44 -14.83
CA GLU A 66 -11.62 4.92 -14.11
C GLU A 66 -11.25 5.59 -12.76
N LEU A 67 -10.27 5.05 -12.04
CA LEU A 67 -9.77 5.67 -10.81
C LEU A 67 -9.09 7.02 -11.09
N ALA A 68 -8.31 7.12 -12.16
CA ALA A 68 -7.73 8.39 -12.59
C ALA A 68 -8.81 9.38 -13.05
N ASP A 69 -9.80 8.93 -13.83
CA ASP A 69 -10.91 9.75 -14.34
C ASP A 69 -11.78 10.34 -13.21
N ILE A 70 -11.93 9.66 -12.08
CA ILE A 70 -12.62 10.24 -10.92
C ILE A 70 -11.75 11.21 -10.11
N GLY A 71 -10.43 11.27 -10.35
CA GLY A 71 -9.50 12.20 -9.73
C GLY A 71 -8.45 11.61 -8.79
N PHE A 72 -8.25 10.30 -8.78
CA PHE A 72 -7.15 9.69 -8.02
C PHE A 72 -5.81 10.00 -8.71
N HIS A 73 -4.78 10.29 -7.92
CA HIS A 73 -3.40 10.24 -8.38
C HIS A 73 -2.96 8.76 -8.38
N VAL A 74 -3.22 8.08 -9.50
CA VAL A 74 -2.84 6.67 -9.70
C VAL A 74 -1.37 6.61 -10.07
N LEU A 75 -0.54 6.03 -9.20
CA LEU A 75 0.91 5.97 -9.37
C LEU A 75 1.33 4.52 -9.70
N LEU A 76 1.72 4.30 -10.95
CA LEU A 76 2.21 3.00 -11.43
C LEU A 76 3.68 3.15 -11.83
N ASN A 77 4.58 3.01 -10.86
CA ASN A 77 6.01 3.30 -10.99
C ASN A 77 6.27 4.75 -11.43
N GLN A 78 5.58 5.69 -10.80
CA GLN A 78 5.62 7.10 -11.15
C GLN A 78 5.80 7.96 -9.91
N THR A 79 6.40 9.13 -10.11
CA THR A 79 6.50 10.17 -9.10
C THR A 79 5.40 11.21 -9.28
N ALA A 80 4.98 11.82 -8.17
CA ALA A 80 4.10 12.98 -8.16
C ALA A 80 4.49 13.94 -7.03
N GLN A 81 4.28 15.22 -7.23
CA GLN A 81 4.58 16.24 -6.23
C GLN A 81 3.35 17.05 -5.87
N ILE A 82 3.22 17.39 -4.59
CA ILE A 82 2.19 18.27 -4.07
C ILE A 82 2.80 19.21 -3.03
N THR A 83 2.33 20.44 -2.99
CA THR A 83 2.73 21.40 -1.94
C THR A 83 1.61 21.51 -0.92
N ILE A 84 1.91 21.21 0.33
CA ILE A 84 0.99 21.30 1.47
C ILE A 84 1.62 22.24 2.52
N HIS A 85 0.87 23.26 2.91
CA HIS A 85 1.35 24.27 3.90
C HIS A 85 2.78 24.77 3.63
N SER A 86 3.08 25.06 2.36
CA SER A 86 4.41 25.50 1.88
C SER A 86 5.51 24.42 1.92
N SER A 87 5.22 23.20 2.30
CA SER A 87 6.14 22.08 2.25
C SER A 87 5.92 21.25 0.99
N LEU A 88 6.98 20.99 0.25
CA LEU A 88 6.95 20.12 -0.92
C LEU A 88 6.98 18.65 -0.46
N ILE A 89 6.01 17.87 -0.90
CA ILE A 89 5.95 16.42 -0.69
C ILE A 89 6.07 15.74 -2.05
N THR A 90 6.99 14.79 -2.13
CA THR A 90 7.23 13.99 -3.34
C THR A 90 6.84 12.56 -3.07
N PHE A 91 5.90 12.03 -3.85
CA PHE A 91 5.51 10.63 -3.82
C PHE A 91 6.24 9.84 -4.91
N LEU A 92 6.66 8.64 -4.58
CA LEU A 92 6.92 7.57 -5.53
C LEU A 92 5.92 6.45 -5.27
N GLY A 93 5.06 6.15 -6.24
CA GLY A 93 4.16 5.00 -6.16
C GLY A 93 4.73 3.82 -6.94
N LEU A 94 4.93 2.70 -6.26
CA LEU A 94 5.47 1.48 -6.86
C LEU A 94 4.33 0.54 -7.28
N ASP A 95 4.49 -0.01 -8.47
CA ASP A 95 3.66 -1.07 -9.02
C ASP A 95 4.48 -2.35 -9.09
N GLU A 96 4.41 -3.10 -8.02
CA GLU A 96 5.31 -4.21 -7.69
C GLU A 96 4.80 -5.53 -8.25
N ASP A 97 4.35 -5.64 -9.40
CA ASP A 97 3.88 -6.81 -10.15
C ASP A 97 4.19 -8.19 -9.49
N GLN A 98 3.56 -8.47 -8.35
CA GLN A 98 3.75 -9.68 -7.54
C GLN A 98 2.41 -10.40 -7.34
N ALA A 99 1.58 -10.45 -8.37
CA ALA A 99 0.15 -10.74 -8.23
C ALA A 99 -0.21 -12.22 -8.35
N ASP A 100 0.62 -13.08 -8.95
CA ASP A 100 0.15 -14.39 -9.41
C ASP A 100 0.52 -15.55 -8.45
N PHE A 101 -0.35 -16.53 -8.35
CA PHE A 101 -0.07 -17.84 -7.73
C PHE A 101 1.14 -18.55 -8.36
N LYS A 102 1.43 -18.28 -9.62
CA LYS A 102 2.64 -18.75 -10.29
C LYS A 102 3.89 -18.19 -9.61
N ASP A 103 3.84 -16.95 -9.15
CA ASP A 103 4.92 -16.28 -8.45
C ASP A 103 5.24 -16.96 -7.11
N TYR A 104 4.22 -17.45 -6.40
CA TYR A 104 4.45 -18.21 -5.17
C TYR A 104 5.26 -19.50 -5.42
N LYS A 105 4.94 -20.23 -6.48
CA LYS A 105 5.71 -21.43 -6.86
C LYS A 105 7.12 -21.06 -7.32
N ALA A 106 7.25 -20.02 -8.11
CA ALA A 106 8.55 -19.52 -8.59
C ALA A 106 9.44 -19.08 -7.43
N ARG A 107 8.87 -18.35 -6.43
CA ARG A 107 9.59 -17.96 -5.20
C ARG A 107 10.04 -19.18 -4.40
N LYS A 108 9.16 -20.16 -4.20
CA LYS A 108 9.49 -21.40 -3.48
C LYS A 108 10.60 -22.20 -4.17
N ASN A 109 10.68 -22.13 -5.48
CA ASN A 109 11.67 -22.86 -6.29
C ASN A 109 12.91 -22.03 -6.62
N GLY A 110 12.99 -20.76 -6.15
CA GLY A 110 14.10 -19.85 -6.42
C GLY A 110 14.18 -19.37 -7.89
N THR A 111 13.10 -19.49 -8.66
CA THR A 111 13.04 -19.07 -10.08
C THR A 111 12.30 -17.76 -10.30
N PHE A 112 11.77 -17.15 -9.23
CA PHE A 112 11.08 -15.87 -9.31
C PHE A 112 12.08 -14.73 -9.53
N GLN A 113 11.84 -13.92 -10.54
CA GLN A 113 12.61 -12.70 -10.79
C GLN A 113 11.80 -11.50 -10.32
N TYR A 114 12.34 -10.77 -9.36
CA TYR A 114 11.77 -9.50 -8.94
C TYR A 114 11.98 -8.45 -10.03
N LYS A 115 10.99 -7.59 -10.21
CA LYS A 115 11.15 -6.41 -11.05
C LYS A 115 12.17 -5.47 -10.40
N ASP A 116 13.16 -5.03 -11.16
CA ASP A 116 14.11 -4.03 -10.69
C ASP A 116 13.40 -2.70 -10.46
N MET A 117 13.37 -2.27 -9.21
CA MET A 117 12.76 -1.00 -8.81
C MET A 117 13.77 0.16 -8.74
N LYS A 118 15.07 -0.14 -8.84
CA LYS A 118 16.13 0.87 -8.76
C LYS A 118 15.91 2.08 -9.68
N PRO A 119 15.52 1.93 -10.96
CA PRO A 119 15.34 3.09 -11.85
C PRO A 119 14.33 4.12 -11.30
N TYR A 120 13.30 3.69 -10.59
CA TYR A 120 12.29 4.57 -10.02
C TYR A 120 12.79 5.31 -8.78
N PHE A 121 13.64 4.65 -7.97
CA PHE A 121 14.33 5.31 -6.87
C PHE A 121 15.38 6.31 -7.38
N ASP A 122 16.10 5.99 -8.46
CA ASP A 122 17.03 6.91 -9.11
C ASP A 122 16.31 8.16 -9.67
N GLU A 123 15.04 8.05 -10.06
CA GLU A 123 14.19 9.17 -10.42
C GLU A 123 13.75 9.99 -9.20
N LEU A 124 13.34 9.29 -8.13
CA LEU A 124 12.96 9.94 -6.88
C LEU A 124 14.12 10.74 -6.28
N ASP A 125 15.35 10.22 -6.40
CA ASP A 125 16.55 10.87 -5.86
C ASP A 125 16.82 12.26 -6.48
N LYS A 126 16.45 12.44 -7.74
CA LYS A 126 16.58 13.72 -8.46
C LYS A 126 15.59 14.79 -7.99
N LEU A 127 14.57 14.40 -7.22
CA LEU A 127 13.50 15.29 -6.78
C LEU A 127 13.73 15.74 -5.33
N GLY A 128 13.31 16.96 -5.04
CA GLY A 128 13.35 17.52 -3.69
C GLY A 128 12.07 17.29 -2.90
N GLY A 129 12.05 17.79 -1.66
CA GLY A 129 10.92 17.72 -0.75
C GLY A 129 10.98 16.52 0.20
N PHE A 130 9.94 16.35 1.02
CA PHE A 130 9.75 15.19 1.86
C PHE A 130 9.31 14.00 0.98
N LYS A 131 10.11 12.95 0.93
CA LYS A 131 9.95 11.83 0.00
C LYS A 131 9.15 10.70 0.62
N ILE A 132 7.99 10.39 0.06
CA ILE A 132 7.11 9.30 0.49
C ILE A 132 7.06 8.22 -0.59
N VAL A 133 7.43 7.00 -0.23
CA VAL A 133 7.28 5.81 -1.07
C VAL A 133 5.99 5.08 -0.71
N LEU A 134 5.12 4.87 -1.69
CA LEU A 134 3.97 3.99 -1.56
C LEU A 134 4.36 2.63 -2.16
N SER A 135 4.36 1.59 -1.34
CA SER A 135 4.69 0.21 -1.70
C SER A 135 3.66 -0.72 -1.07
N HIS A 136 3.07 -1.63 -1.84
CA HIS A 136 2.06 -2.52 -1.31
C HIS A 136 2.65 -3.54 -0.33
N PHE A 137 3.82 -4.10 -0.66
CA PHE A 137 4.46 -5.19 0.08
C PHE A 137 5.47 -4.67 1.11
N PRO A 138 5.16 -4.73 2.42
CA PRO A 138 6.03 -4.17 3.45
C PRO A 138 7.36 -4.92 3.60
N GLU A 139 7.40 -6.20 3.22
CA GLU A 139 8.62 -7.01 3.26
C GLU A 139 9.71 -6.52 2.31
N ASN A 140 9.37 -5.79 1.26
CA ASN A 140 10.35 -5.21 0.34
C ASN A 140 11.17 -4.07 0.97
N PHE A 141 10.79 -3.60 2.16
CA PHE A 141 11.54 -2.59 2.90
C PHE A 141 12.96 -3.05 3.27
N GLU A 142 13.13 -4.30 3.70
CA GLU A 142 14.44 -4.88 4.06
C GLU A 142 14.61 -6.29 3.51
N LYS A 143 14.12 -6.59 2.33
CA LYS A 143 14.33 -7.89 1.74
C LYS A 143 15.73 -8.01 1.16
N VAL A 144 16.41 -9.08 1.54
CA VAL A 144 17.86 -9.20 1.50
C VAL A 144 18.48 -9.30 0.10
N GLU A 145 17.75 -9.59 -0.97
CA GLU A 145 18.43 -9.98 -2.22
C GLU A 145 18.18 -9.07 -3.41
N GLU A 146 17.01 -8.51 -3.63
CA GLU A 146 16.72 -7.77 -4.87
C GLU A 146 15.87 -6.52 -4.68
N ASN A 147 15.10 -6.42 -3.60
CA ASN A 147 14.23 -5.27 -3.29
C ASN A 147 14.42 -4.82 -1.83
N ASN A 148 15.58 -4.30 -1.51
CA ASN A 148 15.80 -3.64 -0.22
C ASN A 148 15.57 -2.14 -0.39
N TYR A 149 14.33 -1.69 -0.17
CA TYR A 149 14.00 -0.28 -0.38
C TYR A 149 14.63 0.64 0.67
N SER A 150 14.91 0.14 1.88
CA SER A 150 15.54 0.94 2.95
C SER A 150 16.96 1.43 2.61
N GLN A 151 17.59 0.90 1.57
CA GLN A 151 18.89 1.37 1.09
C GLN A 151 18.84 2.69 0.30
N TYR A 152 17.64 3.12 -0.16
CA TYR A 152 17.47 4.33 -0.96
C TYR A 152 17.17 5.55 -0.08
N ASP A 153 17.45 6.75 -0.60
CA ASP A 153 17.22 8.01 0.11
C ASP A 153 15.77 8.49 -0.04
N PHE A 154 14.97 8.19 0.97
CA PHE A 154 13.62 8.72 1.15
C PHE A 154 13.28 8.81 2.65
N ASP A 155 12.18 9.44 2.99
CA ASP A 155 11.84 9.71 4.39
C ASP A 155 10.87 8.69 4.96
N LEU A 156 9.84 8.29 4.19
CA LEU A 156 8.73 7.47 4.67
C LEU A 156 8.26 6.46 3.62
N GLN A 157 8.09 5.21 4.01
CA GLN A 157 7.34 4.21 3.23
C GLN A 157 6.00 3.90 3.90
N LEU A 158 4.94 3.90 3.10
CA LEU A 158 3.60 3.45 3.51
C LEU A 158 3.27 2.14 2.81
N SER A 159 2.87 1.12 3.57
CA SER A 159 2.57 -0.21 3.04
C SER A 159 1.29 -0.81 3.61
N GLY A 160 0.72 -1.75 2.85
CA GLY A 160 -0.46 -2.55 3.21
C GLY A 160 -0.18 -4.04 3.28
N HIS A 161 -0.93 -4.84 2.52
CA HIS A 161 -0.78 -6.27 2.24
C HIS A 161 -0.82 -7.23 3.44
N ALA A 162 -0.12 -6.91 4.52
CA ALA A 162 0.11 -7.82 5.65
C ALA A 162 -1.11 -8.09 6.53
N HIS A 163 -2.21 -7.33 6.36
CA HIS A 163 -3.46 -7.46 7.12
C HIS A 163 -3.27 -7.57 8.64
N GLY A 164 -2.24 -6.93 9.20
CA GLY A 164 -1.90 -7.00 10.62
C GLY A 164 -1.48 -8.39 11.09
N GLY A 165 -1.06 -9.28 10.16
CA GLY A 165 -0.73 -10.68 10.46
C GLY A 165 -1.95 -11.54 10.70
N GLN A 166 -3.11 -11.19 10.15
CA GLN A 166 -4.41 -11.88 10.17
C GLN A 166 -4.96 -12.11 11.59
N PHE A 167 -4.21 -12.81 12.44
CA PHE A 167 -4.49 -13.06 13.85
C PHE A 167 -3.38 -12.45 14.70
N ILE A 168 -3.75 -11.74 15.75
CA ILE A 168 -2.79 -11.22 16.73
C ILE A 168 -3.03 -11.94 18.04
N LEU A 169 -2.13 -12.84 18.40
CA LEU A 169 -2.25 -13.59 19.67
C LEU A 169 -1.58 -12.81 20.81
N PRO A 170 -2.20 -12.78 21.99
CA PRO A 170 -1.57 -12.21 23.17
C PRO A 170 -0.20 -12.85 23.41
N PHE A 171 0.82 -12.03 23.76
CA PHE A 171 2.20 -12.42 24.03
C PHE A 171 3.00 -12.98 22.84
N ILE A 172 2.33 -13.37 21.74
CA ILE A 172 2.97 -13.93 20.54
C ILE A 172 3.05 -12.87 19.43
N GLY A 173 1.98 -12.09 19.27
CA GLY A 173 1.90 -11.08 18.22
C GLY A 173 1.22 -11.58 16.93
N PRO A 174 1.56 -11.00 15.77
CA PRO A 174 1.04 -11.37 14.46
C PRO A 174 1.39 -12.81 14.10
N VAL A 175 0.43 -13.57 13.54
CA VAL A 175 0.61 -15.01 13.29
C VAL A 175 0.98 -15.33 11.86
N TYR A 176 0.33 -14.67 10.88
CA TYR A 176 0.54 -15.00 9.47
C TYR A 176 0.32 -13.78 8.57
N SER A 177 1.21 -13.60 7.61
CA SER A 177 1.02 -12.64 6.52
C SER A 177 1.38 -13.29 5.18
N PRO A 178 0.61 -13.01 4.11
CA PRO A 178 1.05 -13.38 2.77
C PRO A 178 2.45 -12.81 2.50
N GLY A 179 3.27 -13.49 1.73
CA GLY A 179 4.63 -13.06 1.41
C GLY A 179 5.67 -13.28 2.53
N GLN A 180 5.30 -13.13 3.82
CA GLN A 180 6.20 -13.27 4.96
C GLN A 180 6.03 -14.61 5.72
N GLY A 181 4.89 -15.32 5.55
CA GLY A 181 4.64 -16.59 6.23
C GLY A 181 4.22 -16.43 7.70
N LEU A 182 4.68 -17.36 8.56
CA LEU A 182 4.39 -17.38 9.99
C LEU A 182 5.26 -16.36 10.74
N PHE A 183 4.65 -15.70 11.74
CA PHE A 183 5.28 -14.70 12.60
C PHE A 183 5.96 -13.56 11.81
N PRO A 184 5.19 -12.86 10.96
CA PRO A 184 5.73 -11.84 10.06
C PRO A 184 6.33 -10.66 10.83
N LYS A 185 7.50 -10.19 10.39
CA LYS A 185 8.17 -9.00 10.95
C LYS A 185 7.35 -7.74 10.66
N TYR A 186 6.95 -7.55 9.40
CA TYR A 186 6.29 -6.35 8.91
C TYR A 186 4.78 -6.54 8.76
N ALA A 187 4.10 -6.82 9.87
CA ALA A 187 2.66 -7.04 9.86
C ALA A 187 1.84 -5.78 10.12
N LYS A 188 2.33 -4.89 10.97
CA LYS A 188 1.67 -3.65 11.42
C LYS A 188 2.63 -2.76 12.18
N GLY A 189 2.33 -1.46 12.23
CA GLY A 189 3.07 -0.49 13.03
C GLY A 189 4.21 0.17 12.26
N SER A 190 5.20 0.68 13.00
CA SER A 190 6.28 1.51 12.48
C SER A 190 7.63 0.83 12.68
N PHE A 191 8.52 0.92 11.68
CA PHE A 191 9.85 0.31 11.66
C PHE A 191 10.86 1.30 11.07
N GLY A 192 12.10 1.26 11.57
CA GLY A 192 13.17 2.16 11.14
C GLY A 192 12.97 3.60 11.61
N GLU A 193 13.94 4.43 11.35
CA GLU A 193 13.91 5.87 11.66
C GLU A 193 13.93 6.73 10.40
N ARG A 194 14.91 6.49 9.51
CA ARG A 194 15.01 7.10 8.19
C ARG A 194 15.76 6.17 7.21
N PRO A 195 15.08 5.66 6.20
CA PRO A 195 13.64 5.76 5.99
C PRO A 195 12.83 5.04 7.07
N GLN A 196 11.64 5.57 7.35
CA GLN A 196 10.67 4.93 8.23
C GLN A 196 9.65 4.14 7.40
N LEU A 197 9.30 2.93 7.83
CA LEU A 197 8.20 2.16 7.27
C LEU A 197 7.00 2.21 8.21
N ILE A 198 5.81 2.50 7.67
CA ILE A 198 4.53 2.32 8.36
C ILE A 198 3.71 1.27 7.63
N VAL A 199 3.31 0.22 8.35
CA VAL A 199 2.49 -0.87 7.83
C VAL A 199 1.08 -0.79 8.39
N SER A 200 0.10 -0.60 7.49
CA SER A 200 -1.31 -0.58 7.86
C SER A 200 -1.88 -1.99 7.97
N ARG A 201 -2.75 -2.19 8.97
CA ARG A 201 -3.56 -3.41 9.05
C ARG A 201 -4.68 -3.45 8.01
N GLY A 202 -4.94 -2.32 7.37
CA GLY A 202 -6.01 -2.16 6.39
C GLY A 202 -7.42 -2.22 6.99
N LEU A 203 -8.40 -1.96 6.14
CA LEU A 203 -9.83 -1.87 6.50
C LEU A 203 -10.61 -3.14 6.15
N GLY A 204 -10.13 -3.90 5.17
CA GLY A 204 -10.76 -5.12 4.65
C GLY A 204 -10.33 -6.38 5.38
N ASN A 205 -10.96 -7.49 5.02
CA ASN A 205 -10.50 -8.83 5.39
C ASN A 205 -9.61 -9.39 4.28
N ALA A 206 -8.66 -10.26 4.67
CA ALA A 206 -7.91 -11.10 3.73
C ALA A 206 -8.77 -12.27 3.23
N GLU A 207 -8.13 -13.26 2.61
CA GLU A 207 -8.80 -14.50 2.15
C GLU A 207 -9.58 -15.20 3.27
N ILE A 208 -9.06 -15.18 4.49
CA ILE A 208 -9.77 -15.66 5.67
C ILE A 208 -10.62 -14.50 6.21
N PRO A 209 -11.96 -14.61 6.21
CA PRO A 209 -12.86 -13.52 6.58
C PRO A 209 -12.97 -13.33 8.11
N LEU A 210 -11.92 -13.62 8.83
CA LEU A 210 -11.84 -13.53 10.29
C LEU A 210 -10.56 -12.81 10.71
N ARG A 211 -10.72 -11.78 11.54
CA ARG A 211 -9.63 -11.11 12.26
C ARG A 211 -9.79 -11.37 13.76
N LEU A 212 -8.75 -11.89 14.40
CA LEU A 212 -8.76 -12.13 15.86
C LEU A 212 -7.79 -11.15 16.52
N PHE A 213 -8.29 -10.30 17.44
CA PHE A 213 -7.55 -9.22 18.12
C PHE A 213 -6.85 -8.24 17.15
N ASN A 214 -7.34 -8.16 15.93
CA ASN A 214 -6.76 -7.41 14.82
C ASN A 214 -7.81 -6.50 14.19
N HIS A 215 -8.09 -5.37 14.86
CA HIS A 215 -9.09 -4.42 14.38
C HIS A 215 -8.62 -3.68 13.13
N PRO A 216 -9.54 -3.37 12.18
CA PRO A 216 -9.25 -2.45 11.09
C PRO A 216 -8.74 -1.11 11.61
N GLU A 217 -7.81 -0.48 10.88
CA GLU A 217 -7.25 0.80 11.28
C GLU A 217 -7.08 1.76 10.10
N ILE A 218 -7.05 3.05 10.43
CA ILE A 218 -6.58 4.14 9.58
C ILE A 218 -5.36 4.72 10.28
N ASN A 219 -4.19 4.67 9.65
CA ASN A 219 -2.99 5.30 10.16
C ASN A 219 -3.05 6.80 9.89
N VAL A 220 -2.65 7.61 10.86
CA VAL A 220 -2.51 9.06 10.71
C VAL A 220 -1.04 9.41 10.94
N VAL A 221 -0.45 10.12 10.00
CA VAL A 221 0.94 10.55 10.03
C VAL A 221 0.96 12.08 10.14
N TYR A 222 1.75 12.61 11.07
CA TYR A 222 1.89 14.04 11.34
C TYR A 222 3.30 14.52 11.03
#